data_f9b9dbc6a72ad627fb8b6a926bfa1689
#
_entry.id   f9b9dbc6a72ad627fb8b6a926bfa1689
#
_cell.length_a   1.000
_cell.length_b   1.000
_cell.length_c   1.000
_cell.angle_alpha   90.00
_cell.angle_beta   90.00
_cell.angle_gamma   90.00
#
_symmetry.space_group_name_H-M   'P 1'
#
loop_
_entity.id
_entity.type
_entity.pdbx_description
1 polymer ?
#
loop_
_entity_poly.entity_id
_entity_poly.type
_entity_poly.pdbx_seq_one_letter_code
_entity_poly.pdbx_strand_id
1 'polypeptide(L)' 'MIANDHELQVTLNRLAWLQAQVSHLRKVEPDPTNYRASVSGFIAEIDRMQLDVREYLSAHPAEALSASDA' A
#
# COMPACT_ATOMS: atom_id res chain seq x y z
N MET A 1 -9.94 -0.32 1.03
CA MET A 1 -10.44 1.08 0.90
C MET A 1 -10.13 1.86 2.17
N ILE A 2 -9.66 3.08 2.04
CA ILE A 2 -9.32 3.94 3.15
C ILE A 2 -10.47 4.92 3.40
N ALA A 3 -11.01 4.94 4.62
CA ALA A 3 -12.20 5.74 4.94
C ALA A 3 -11.87 7.05 5.66
N ASN A 4 -10.71 7.14 6.31
CA ASN A 4 -10.32 8.32 7.09
C ASN A 4 -8.80 8.40 7.24
N ASP A 5 -8.32 9.51 7.81
CA ASP A 5 -6.88 9.76 7.94
C ASP A 5 -6.19 8.77 8.88
N HIS A 6 -6.90 8.25 9.87
CA HIS A 6 -6.34 7.22 10.75
C HIS A 6 -6.05 5.95 9.96
N GLU A 7 -6.99 5.51 9.13
CA GLU A 7 -6.81 4.34 8.27
C GLU A 7 -5.72 4.58 7.23
N LEU A 8 -5.60 5.80 6.74
CA LEU A 8 -4.51 6.18 5.84
C LEU A 8 -3.17 5.93 6.52
N GLN A 9 -3.02 6.40 7.76
CA GLN A 9 -1.76 6.24 8.49
C GLN A 9 -1.44 4.76 8.73
N VAL A 10 -2.45 3.96 9.09
CA VAL A 10 -2.27 2.52 9.26
C VAL A 10 -1.80 1.87 7.96
N THR A 11 -2.42 2.26 6.84
CA THR A 11 -2.06 1.72 5.52
C THR A 11 -0.64 2.11 5.12
N LEU A 12 -0.25 3.36 5.36
CA LEU A 12 1.11 3.82 5.06
C LEU A 12 2.16 3.08 5.89
N ASN A 13 1.86 2.82 7.17
CA ASN A 13 2.75 2.06 8.03
C ASN A 13 2.91 0.62 7.54
N ARG A 14 1.82 0.00 7.12
CA ARG A 14 1.85 -1.36 6.58
C ARG A 14 2.60 -1.42 5.26
N LEU A 15 2.39 -0.43 4.38
CA LEU A 15 3.14 -0.30 3.12
C LEU A 15 4.65 -0.26 3.38
N ALA A 16 5.07 0.57 4.33
CA ALA A 16 6.49 0.68 4.68
C ALA A 16 7.04 -0.65 5.17
N TRP A 17 6.27 -1.38 5.97
CA TRP A 17 6.68 -2.70 6.46
C TRP A 17 6.81 -3.69 5.31
N LEU A 18 5.83 -3.75 4.41
CA LEU A 18 5.86 -4.66 3.27
C LEU A 18 7.05 -4.37 2.35
N GLN A 19 7.30 -3.09 2.08
CA GLN A 19 8.44 -2.67 1.25
C GLN A 19 9.76 -3.05 1.91
N ALA A 20 9.84 -2.94 3.23
CA ALA A 20 11.04 -3.35 3.97
C ALA A 20 11.27 -4.85 3.88
N GLN A 21 10.20 -5.67 3.90
CA GLN A 21 10.32 -7.11 3.73
C GLN A 21 10.85 -7.48 2.35
N VAL A 22 10.34 -6.85 1.30
CA VAL A 22 10.82 -7.09 -0.07
C VAL A 22 12.29 -6.67 -0.20
N SER A 23 12.65 -5.53 0.35
CA SER A 23 14.03 -5.04 0.34
C SER A 23 14.98 -5.99 1.06
N HIS A 24 14.52 -6.55 2.19
CA HIS A 24 15.31 -7.54 2.93
C HIS A 24 15.52 -8.82 2.11
N LEU A 25 14.45 -9.35 1.50
CA LEU A 25 14.55 -10.55 0.67
C LEU A 25 15.49 -10.34 -0.51
N ARG A 26 15.49 -9.14 -1.08
CA ARG A 26 16.40 -8.80 -2.16
C ARG A 26 17.87 -8.97 -1.76
N LYS A 27 18.18 -8.76 -0.49
CA LYS A 27 19.55 -8.86 0.04
C LYS A 27 19.93 -10.28 0.42
N VAL A 28 18.96 -11.08 0.91
CA VAL A 28 19.29 -12.37 1.54
C VAL A 28 18.92 -13.59 0.68
N GLU A 29 18.04 -13.45 -0.32
CA GLU A 29 17.66 -14.57 -1.18
C GLU A 29 18.54 -14.60 -2.42
N PRO A 30 19.44 -15.60 -2.57
CA PRO A 30 20.38 -15.62 -3.68
C PRO A 30 19.76 -16.15 -4.99
N ASP A 31 18.64 -16.87 -4.93
CA ASP A 31 18.03 -17.48 -6.10
C ASP A 31 16.93 -16.56 -6.65
N PRO A 32 17.07 -16.08 -7.91
CA PRO A 32 16.06 -15.21 -8.52
C PRO A 32 14.67 -15.82 -8.59
N THR A 33 14.57 -17.12 -8.83
CA THR A 33 13.27 -17.80 -8.91
C THR A 33 12.59 -17.83 -7.54
N ASN A 34 13.35 -18.19 -6.51
CA ASN A 34 12.84 -18.18 -5.13
C ASN A 34 12.49 -16.77 -4.69
N TYR A 35 13.29 -15.80 -5.06
CA TYR A 35 13.02 -14.40 -4.74
C TYR A 35 11.67 -13.97 -5.31
N ARG A 36 11.45 -14.21 -6.61
CA ARG A 36 10.19 -13.84 -7.28
C ARG A 36 8.99 -14.54 -6.64
N ALA A 37 9.14 -15.83 -6.33
CA ALA A 37 8.07 -16.58 -5.68
C ALA A 37 7.74 -16.02 -4.29
N SER A 38 8.77 -15.65 -3.52
CA SER A 38 8.59 -15.14 -2.17
C SER A 38 7.98 -13.75 -2.15
N VAL A 39 8.37 -12.86 -3.08
CA VAL A 39 7.92 -11.46 -3.04
C VAL A 39 6.62 -11.22 -3.79
N SER A 40 6.16 -12.15 -4.63
CA SER A 40 4.98 -11.91 -5.47
C SER A 40 3.74 -11.53 -4.66
N GLY A 41 3.50 -12.19 -3.52
CA GLY A 41 2.40 -11.85 -2.64
C GLY A 41 2.54 -10.48 -2.01
N PHE A 42 3.76 -10.14 -1.57
CA PHE A 42 4.03 -8.81 -1.00
C PHE A 42 3.83 -7.71 -2.03
N ILE A 43 4.30 -7.93 -3.26
CA ILE A 43 4.17 -6.92 -4.33
C ILE A 43 2.71 -6.71 -4.69
N ALA A 44 1.91 -7.77 -4.78
CA ALA A 44 0.49 -7.64 -5.05
C ALA A 44 -0.22 -6.83 -3.95
N GLU A 45 0.13 -7.07 -2.69
CA GLU A 45 -0.40 -6.30 -1.56
C GLU A 45 0.02 -4.83 -1.63
N ILE A 46 1.29 -4.59 -1.93
CA ILE A 46 1.82 -3.23 -2.09
C ILE A 46 1.06 -2.49 -3.18
N ASP A 47 0.88 -3.11 -4.35
CA ASP A 47 0.17 -2.49 -5.47
C ASP A 47 -1.26 -2.10 -5.08
N ARG A 48 -1.97 -2.99 -4.40
CA ARG A 48 -3.34 -2.73 -3.96
C ARG A 48 -3.39 -1.59 -2.95
N MET A 49 -2.48 -1.59 -1.98
CA MET A 49 -2.45 -0.55 -0.96
C MET A 49 -2.05 0.80 -1.54
N GLN A 50 -1.12 0.82 -2.50
CA GLN A 50 -0.74 2.06 -3.17
C GLN A 50 -1.91 2.64 -3.95
N LEU A 51 -2.70 1.79 -4.59
CA LEU A 51 -3.90 2.25 -5.29
C LEU A 51 -4.90 2.85 -4.30
N ASP A 52 -5.14 2.18 -3.17
CA ASP A 52 -6.05 2.69 -2.13
C ASP A 52 -5.59 4.04 -1.61
N VAL A 53 -4.29 4.20 -1.36
CA VAL A 53 -3.71 5.46 -0.89
C VAL A 53 -3.90 6.55 -1.94
N ARG A 54 -3.60 6.24 -3.20
CA ARG A 54 -3.75 7.20 -4.28
C ARG A 54 -5.20 7.65 -4.44
N GLU A 55 -6.13 6.72 -4.39
CA GLU A 55 -7.56 7.04 -4.51
C GLU A 55 -8.02 7.92 -3.35
N TYR A 56 -7.59 7.61 -2.14
CA TYR A 56 -7.95 8.41 -0.98
C TYR A 56 -7.35 9.82 -1.06
N LEU A 57 -6.07 9.93 -1.40
CA LEU A 57 -5.39 11.23 -1.45
C LEU A 57 -5.79 12.08 -2.66
N SER A 58 -6.39 11.48 -3.68
CA SER A 58 -6.80 12.22 -4.88
C SER A 58 -8.00 13.13 -4.61
N ALA A 59 -8.72 12.92 -3.53
CA ALA A 59 -9.89 13.74 -3.17
C ALA A 59 -9.55 14.60 -1.95
N HIS A 60 -9.95 15.87 -2.01
CA HIS A 60 -9.84 16.76 -0.84
C HIS A 60 -10.98 16.47 0.13
N PRO A 61 -10.79 16.60 1.45
CA PRO A 61 -11.87 16.38 2.42
C PRO A 61 -13.13 17.19 2.15
N ALA A 62 -12.97 18.41 1.64
CA ALA A 62 -14.14 19.25 1.30
C ALA A 62 -14.93 18.69 0.12
N GLU A 63 -14.25 18.03 -0.84
CA GLU A 63 -14.92 17.39 -1.97
C GLU A 63 -15.75 16.20 -1.52
N ALA A 64 -15.19 15.41 -0.57
CA ALA A 64 -15.91 14.27 -0.01
C ALA A 64 -17.17 14.70 0.72
N LEU A 65 -17.10 15.80 1.49
CA LEU A 65 -18.25 16.36 2.17
C LEU A 65 -19.29 16.87 1.18
N SER A 66 -18.87 17.57 0.13
CA SER A 66 -19.76 18.06 -0.92
C SER A 66 -20.47 16.91 -1.62
N ALA A 67 -19.78 15.83 -1.91
CA ALA A 67 -20.36 14.65 -2.51
C ALA A 67 -21.41 14.01 -1.59
N SER A 68 -21.18 14.03 -0.28
CA SER A 68 -22.10 13.51 0.72
C SER A 68 -23.38 14.35 0.80
N ASP A 69 -23.27 15.66 0.61
CA ASP A 69 -24.39 16.59 0.66
C ASP A 69 -25.25 16.54 -0.61
N ALA A 70 -24.66 16.10 -1.68
CA ALA A 70 -25.37 15.98 -2.93
C ALA A 70 -26.30 14.78 -2.93
#